data_ac1823479a9757e86cecc559e2eff316
#
_entry.id   ac1823479a9757e86cecc559e2eff316
#
_cell.length_a   1.000
_cell.length_b   1.000
_cell.length_c   1.000
_cell.angle_alpha   90.00
_cell.angle_beta   90.00
_cell.angle_gamma   90.00
#
_symmetry.space_group_name_H-M   'P 1'
#
loop_
_entity.id
_entity.type
_entity.pdbx_description
1 polymer ?
#
loop_
_entity_poly.entity_id
_entity_poly.type
_entity_poly.pdbx_seq_one_letter_code
_entity_poly.pdbx_strand_id
1 'polypeptide(L)'
;MSKIPRERTIILSQQIDQKAVNDVVKLIFDVNRSDDAKYKDYKKFKRKPIQLVLNTYGGIVYDGLAMINAIETSRTPVHVTALGSAMSMGLFILVSGHKRFINKNATVMYHQISSFSLGKIESLRNDIKEAERLEKICEDILFQKTKINRKRI
;
A
#
# COMPACT_ATOMS: atom_id res chain seq x y z
N MET A 1 24.16 13.12 -9.09
CA MET A 1 22.99 13.84 -8.50
C MET A 1 21.73 13.29 -9.13
N SER A 2 20.94 12.48 -8.43
CA SER A 2 19.66 11.99 -8.94
C SER A 2 18.72 13.18 -9.10
N LYS A 3 18.15 13.36 -10.30
CA LYS A 3 17.14 14.41 -10.54
C LYS A 3 15.98 14.16 -9.59
N ILE A 4 15.68 15.13 -8.73
CA ILE A 4 14.51 15.11 -7.84
C ILE A 4 13.27 14.96 -8.73
N PRO A 5 12.40 13.97 -8.49
CA PRO A 5 11.18 13.85 -9.25
C PRO A 5 10.38 15.16 -9.12
N ARG A 6 10.16 15.88 -10.21
CA ARG A 6 9.30 17.06 -10.24
C ARG A 6 7.84 16.66 -9.94
N GLU A 7 7.48 15.45 -10.30
CA GLU A 7 6.17 14.88 -10.06
C GLU A 7 6.16 14.06 -8.78
N ARG A 8 5.16 14.31 -7.94
CA ARG A 8 4.91 13.56 -6.71
C ARG A 8 3.68 12.64 -6.86
N THR A 9 3.28 12.40 -8.09
CA THR A 9 2.13 11.54 -8.41
C THR A 9 2.62 10.29 -9.10
N ILE A 10 2.15 9.16 -8.62
CA ILE A 10 2.32 7.86 -9.28
C ILE A 10 0.96 7.19 -9.42
N ILE A 11 0.71 6.60 -10.58
CA ILE A 11 -0.50 5.84 -10.87
C ILE A 11 -0.12 4.36 -10.86
N LEU A 12 -0.73 3.60 -9.95
CA LEU A 12 -0.63 2.16 -9.89
C LEU A 12 -1.89 1.56 -10.53
N SER A 13 -1.82 1.27 -11.83
CA SER A 13 -2.93 0.68 -12.58
C SER A 13 -2.57 -0.69 -13.16
N GLN A 14 -2.00 -1.54 -12.33
CA GLN A 14 -1.58 -2.90 -12.65
C GLN A 14 -1.69 -3.80 -11.43
N GLN A 15 -1.35 -5.07 -11.59
CA GLN A 15 -1.24 -6.01 -10.47
C GLN A 15 -0.17 -5.52 -9.48
N ILE A 16 -0.41 -5.75 -8.19
CA ILE A 16 0.56 -5.49 -7.13
C ILE A 16 1.56 -6.64 -7.14
N ASP A 17 2.71 -6.36 -7.72
CA ASP A 17 3.86 -7.23 -7.82
C ASP A 17 5.13 -6.48 -7.40
N GLN A 18 6.25 -7.17 -7.35
CA GLN A 18 7.53 -6.61 -6.95
C GLN A 18 7.93 -5.38 -7.79
N LYS A 19 7.65 -5.38 -9.10
CA LYS A 19 7.99 -4.26 -9.98
C LYS A 19 7.16 -3.03 -9.64
N ALA A 20 5.84 -3.19 -9.54
CA ALA A 20 4.92 -2.11 -9.19
C ALA A 20 5.25 -1.50 -7.83
N VAL A 21 5.57 -2.35 -6.85
CA VAL A 21 5.95 -1.93 -5.49
C VAL A 21 7.26 -1.16 -5.49
N ASN A 22 8.28 -1.65 -6.20
CA ASN A 22 9.57 -0.99 -6.28
C ASN A 22 9.46 0.44 -6.83
N ASP A 23 8.63 0.67 -7.84
CA ASP A 23 8.42 1.99 -8.43
C ASP A 23 7.81 2.97 -7.41
N VAL A 24 6.80 2.53 -6.65
CA VAL A 24 6.15 3.35 -5.61
C VAL A 24 7.09 3.60 -4.43
N VAL A 25 7.74 2.55 -3.93
CA VAL A 25 8.65 2.63 -2.77
C VAL A 25 9.84 3.54 -3.09
N LYS A 26 10.40 3.41 -4.30
CA LYS A 26 11.48 4.29 -4.76
C LYS A 26 11.05 5.75 -4.78
N LEU A 27 9.87 6.06 -5.32
CA LEU A 27 9.34 7.42 -5.31
C LEU A 27 9.21 7.96 -3.88
N ILE A 28 8.64 7.16 -2.96
CA ILE A 28 8.48 7.55 -1.55
C ILE A 28 9.84 7.88 -0.93
N PHE A 29 10.85 7.03 -1.12
CA PHE A 29 12.19 7.25 -0.56
C PHE A 29 12.91 8.44 -1.18
N ASP A 30 12.81 8.62 -2.50
CA ASP A 30 13.46 9.74 -3.20
C ASP A 30 12.84 11.07 -2.77
N VAL A 31 11.50 11.14 -2.64
CA VAL A 31 10.81 12.33 -2.17
C VAL A 31 11.14 12.61 -0.70
N ASN A 32 11.15 11.60 0.18
CA ASN A 32 11.54 11.78 1.58
C ASN A 32 12.95 12.34 1.70
N ARG A 33 13.91 11.77 0.97
CA ARG A 33 15.31 12.24 0.96
C ARG A 33 15.41 13.70 0.54
N SER A 34 14.70 14.08 -0.53
CA SER A 34 14.67 15.47 -1.02
C SER A 34 14.04 16.41 0.00
N ASP A 35 12.92 16.01 0.60
CA ASP A 35 12.21 16.85 1.57
C ASP A 35 12.98 16.96 2.89
N ASP A 36 13.71 15.92 3.30
CA ASP A 36 14.59 15.95 4.48
C ASP A 36 15.72 16.96 4.30
N ALA A 37 16.36 16.96 3.13
CA ALA A 37 17.40 17.96 2.82
C ALA A 37 16.84 19.38 2.92
N LYS A 38 15.70 19.65 2.27
CA LYS A 38 15.04 20.97 2.34
C LYS A 38 14.64 21.37 3.77
N TYR A 39 14.14 20.43 4.56
CA TYR A 39 13.77 20.70 5.95
C TYR A 39 14.99 20.95 6.84
N LYS A 40 16.12 20.32 6.54
CA LYS A 40 17.39 20.57 7.22
C LYS A 40 17.86 22.01 6.99
N ASP A 41 17.77 22.47 5.74
CA ASP A 41 18.20 23.81 5.34
C ASP A 41 17.19 24.90 5.78
N TYR A 42 15.90 24.58 5.75
CA TYR A 42 14.83 25.49 6.09
C TYR A 42 13.74 24.83 6.96
N LYS A 43 13.77 25.06 8.27
CA LYS A 43 12.89 24.41 9.24
C LYS A 43 11.39 24.71 9.06
N LYS A 44 11.01 25.80 8.37
CA LYS A 44 9.63 26.13 8.03
C LYS A 44 9.15 25.48 6.74
N PHE A 45 10.00 24.65 6.07
CA PHE A 45 9.60 23.94 4.87
C PHE A 45 8.41 22.99 5.16
N LYS A 46 7.35 23.13 4.37
CA LYS A 46 6.17 22.27 4.47
C LYS A 46 6.25 21.18 3.39
N ARG A 47 6.24 19.93 3.81
CA ARG A 47 6.24 18.78 2.92
C ARG A 47 4.92 18.73 2.14
N LYS A 48 4.99 18.77 0.82
CA LYS A 48 3.84 18.52 -0.05
C LYS A 48 3.61 17.01 -0.15
N PRO A 49 2.36 16.52 -0.09
CA PRO A 49 2.09 15.09 -0.13
C PRO A 49 2.50 14.43 -1.44
N ILE A 50 2.83 13.14 -1.34
CA ILE A 50 2.93 12.23 -2.48
C ILE A 50 1.51 11.79 -2.80
N GLN A 51 1.14 11.74 -4.09
CA GLN A 51 -0.15 11.27 -4.57
C GLN A 51 0.03 9.86 -5.15
N LEU A 52 -0.55 8.86 -4.50
CA LEU A 52 -0.64 7.49 -5.02
C LEU A 52 -2.06 7.24 -5.50
N VAL A 53 -2.22 7.06 -6.80
CA VAL A 53 -3.52 6.83 -7.44
C VAL A 53 -3.64 5.34 -7.79
N LEU A 54 -4.65 4.68 -7.26
CA LEU A 54 -4.89 3.25 -7.42
C LEU A 54 -5.96 2.97 -8.46
N ASN A 55 -5.68 2.02 -9.34
CA ASN A 55 -6.64 1.36 -10.21
C ASN A 55 -6.19 -0.11 -10.36
N THR A 56 -6.39 -0.93 -9.32
CA THR A 56 -5.82 -2.28 -9.24
C THR A 56 -6.81 -3.29 -8.66
N TYR A 57 -6.75 -4.50 -9.16
CA TYR A 57 -7.49 -5.64 -8.62
C TYR A 57 -6.78 -6.35 -7.46
N GLY A 58 -5.60 -5.88 -7.07
CA GLY A 58 -4.80 -6.46 -6.01
C GLY A 58 -3.57 -7.19 -6.53
N GLY A 59 -3.07 -8.14 -5.77
CA GLY A 59 -1.88 -8.92 -6.12
C GLY A 59 -1.19 -9.57 -4.94
N ILE A 60 0.14 -9.65 -4.98
CA ILE A 60 0.96 -10.39 -4.03
C ILE A 60 0.97 -9.70 -2.65
N VAL A 61 0.61 -10.47 -1.61
CA VAL A 61 0.46 -9.94 -0.24
C VAL A 61 1.78 -9.37 0.30
N TYR A 62 2.89 -10.09 0.15
CA TYR A 62 4.20 -9.62 0.61
C TYR A 62 4.62 -8.30 -0.03
N ASP A 63 4.40 -8.17 -1.33
CA ASP A 63 4.71 -6.96 -2.08
C ASP A 63 3.83 -5.79 -1.61
N GLY A 64 2.54 -6.04 -1.40
CA GLY A 64 1.62 -5.05 -0.86
C GLY A 64 1.97 -4.62 0.56
N LEU A 65 2.37 -5.54 1.44
CA LEU A 65 2.83 -5.21 2.79
C LEU A 65 4.10 -4.34 2.77
N ALA A 66 5.02 -4.59 1.84
CA ALA A 66 6.19 -3.74 1.66
C ALA A 66 5.80 -2.30 1.28
N MET A 67 4.81 -2.13 0.38
CA MET A 67 4.28 -0.82 0.02
C MET A 67 3.59 -0.13 1.20
N ILE A 68 2.78 -0.86 1.97
CA ILE A 68 2.11 -0.35 3.17
C ILE A 68 3.15 0.17 4.17
N ASN A 69 4.17 -0.62 4.46
CA ASN A 69 5.24 -0.21 5.37
C ASN A 69 5.98 1.05 4.88
N ALA A 70 6.23 1.17 3.58
CA ALA A 70 6.84 2.38 3.01
C ALA A 70 5.94 3.61 3.14
N ILE A 71 4.62 3.45 2.98
CA ILE A 71 3.64 4.52 3.18
C ILE A 71 3.64 4.95 4.66
N GLU A 72 3.49 4.01 5.58
CA GLU A 72 3.34 4.29 7.01
C GLU A 72 4.60 4.91 7.63
N THR A 73 5.78 4.51 7.17
CA THR A 73 7.06 5.04 7.66
C THR A 73 7.49 6.34 6.94
N SER A 74 6.74 6.77 5.94
CA SER A 74 7.06 7.98 5.18
C SER A 74 6.86 9.24 6.00
N ARG A 75 7.90 10.06 6.13
CA ARG A 75 7.83 11.38 6.76
C ARG A 75 7.10 12.41 5.90
N THR A 76 7.12 12.25 4.59
CA THR A 76 6.30 13.03 3.66
C THR A 76 4.95 12.37 3.54
N PRO A 77 3.84 13.07 3.79
CA PRO A 77 2.53 12.44 3.73
C PRO A 77 2.26 11.78 2.38
N VAL A 78 1.72 10.56 2.40
CA VAL A 78 1.25 9.84 1.20
C VAL A 78 -0.28 9.87 1.21
N HIS A 79 -0.87 10.52 0.21
CA HIS A 79 -2.31 10.51 -0.02
C HIS A 79 -2.64 9.44 -1.05
N VAL A 80 -3.59 8.57 -0.73
CA VAL A 80 -3.96 7.45 -1.59
C VAL A 80 -5.38 7.64 -2.09
N THR A 81 -5.56 7.51 -3.40
CA THR A 81 -6.85 7.70 -4.09
C THR A 81 -7.23 6.46 -4.86
N ALA A 82 -8.39 5.87 -4.59
CA ALA A 82 -9.00 4.87 -5.48
C ALA A 82 -9.65 5.58 -6.67
N LEU A 83 -9.10 5.39 -7.88
CA LEU A 83 -9.60 6.01 -9.11
C LEU A 83 -10.73 5.20 -9.75
N GLY A 84 -10.50 3.92 -10.03
CA GLY A 84 -11.49 2.99 -10.59
C GLY A 84 -11.68 1.77 -9.70
N SER A 85 -10.59 1.15 -9.28
CA SER A 85 -10.62 -0.02 -8.39
C SER A 85 -9.50 0.01 -7.36
N ALA A 86 -9.81 -0.44 -6.14
CA ALA A 86 -8.84 -0.76 -5.10
C ALA A 86 -9.33 -2.05 -4.41
N MET A 87 -9.00 -3.19 -5.01
CA MET A 87 -9.51 -4.50 -4.59
C MET A 87 -8.42 -5.32 -3.92
N SER A 88 -8.82 -6.27 -3.05
CA SER A 88 -7.90 -7.19 -2.40
C SER A 88 -6.75 -6.41 -1.73
N MET A 89 -5.49 -6.70 -2.07
CA MET A 89 -4.32 -5.98 -1.57
C MET A 89 -4.37 -4.46 -1.84
N GLY A 90 -5.05 -4.02 -2.91
CA GLY A 90 -5.27 -2.60 -3.21
C GLY A 90 -6.11 -1.87 -2.16
N LEU A 91 -7.06 -2.55 -1.52
CA LEU A 91 -7.83 -1.99 -0.40
C LEU A 91 -6.92 -1.72 0.81
N PHE A 92 -6.03 -2.64 1.16
CA PHE A 92 -5.14 -2.47 2.31
C PHE A 92 -4.14 -1.32 2.08
N ILE A 93 -3.66 -1.16 0.84
CA ILE A 93 -2.83 -0.01 0.46
C ILE A 93 -3.63 1.29 0.56
N LEU A 94 -4.89 1.31 0.09
CA LEU A 94 -5.76 2.48 0.19
C LEU A 94 -5.94 2.92 1.65
N VAL A 95 -6.27 1.98 2.55
CA VAL A 95 -6.53 2.32 3.95
C VAL A 95 -5.28 2.71 4.73
N SER A 96 -4.10 2.37 4.26
CA SER A 96 -2.81 2.74 4.86
C SER A 96 -2.34 4.15 4.50
N GLY A 97 -2.99 4.83 3.56
CA GLY A 97 -2.67 6.22 3.22
C GLY A 97 -2.88 7.19 4.38
N HIS A 98 -2.01 8.20 4.51
CA HIS A 98 -2.16 9.28 5.50
C HIS A 98 -3.45 10.09 5.29
N LYS A 99 -3.88 10.25 4.03
CA LYS A 99 -5.24 10.63 3.63
C LYS A 99 -5.71 9.71 2.53
N ARG A 100 -6.99 9.42 2.51
CA ARG A 100 -7.63 8.45 1.62
C ARG A 100 -8.77 9.10 0.89
N PHE A 101 -8.86 8.83 -0.41
CA PHE A 101 -9.91 9.34 -1.27
C PHE A 101 -10.46 8.21 -2.13
N ILE A 102 -11.76 8.22 -2.35
CA ILE A 102 -12.46 7.27 -3.21
C ILE A 102 -13.29 8.08 -4.20
N ASN A 103 -13.06 7.88 -5.48
CA ASN A 103 -13.88 8.52 -6.51
C ASN A 103 -15.27 7.90 -6.54
N LYS A 104 -16.25 8.69 -6.97
CA LYS A 104 -17.68 8.33 -6.93
C LYS A 104 -17.98 6.94 -7.54
N ASN A 105 -17.31 6.60 -8.62
CA ASN A 105 -17.53 5.35 -9.36
C ASN A 105 -16.45 4.28 -9.06
N ALA A 106 -15.58 4.53 -8.07
CA ALA A 106 -14.55 3.56 -7.72
C ALA A 106 -15.15 2.41 -6.89
N THR A 107 -14.65 1.22 -7.12
CA THR A 107 -15.01 0.01 -6.39
C THR A 107 -13.89 -0.39 -5.45
N VAL A 108 -14.25 -0.65 -4.20
CA VAL A 108 -13.35 -1.28 -3.23
C VAL A 108 -13.88 -2.67 -2.90
N MET A 109 -12.98 -3.64 -2.73
CA MET A 109 -13.39 -5.01 -2.46
C MET A 109 -12.42 -5.68 -1.49
N TYR A 110 -12.99 -6.29 -0.46
CA TYR A 110 -12.32 -7.21 0.44
C TYR A 110 -12.68 -8.65 0.07
N HIS A 111 -11.72 -9.52 0.15
CA HIS A 111 -11.92 -10.97 0.20
C HIS A 111 -10.80 -11.61 1.02
N GLN A 112 -11.03 -12.80 1.53
CA GLN A 112 -10.02 -13.60 2.22
C GLN A 112 -8.83 -13.89 1.33
N ILE A 113 -7.66 -14.12 1.94
CA ILE A 113 -6.46 -14.50 1.19
C ILE A 113 -6.71 -15.83 0.49
N SER A 114 -6.48 -15.83 -0.82
CA SER A 114 -6.48 -17.06 -1.62
C SER A 114 -5.04 -17.49 -1.87
N SER A 115 -4.76 -18.77 -1.62
CA SER A 115 -3.49 -19.39 -1.97
C SER A 115 -3.73 -20.71 -2.69
N PHE A 116 -2.77 -21.09 -3.51
CA PHE A 116 -2.72 -22.42 -4.10
C PHE A 116 -1.43 -23.07 -3.65
N SER A 117 -1.52 -24.26 -3.09
CA SER A 117 -0.35 -25.03 -2.64
C SER A 117 -0.45 -26.46 -3.06
N LEU A 118 0.67 -27.03 -3.50
CA LEU A 118 0.82 -28.42 -3.89
C LEU A 118 2.12 -28.95 -3.28
N GLY A 119 2.07 -30.11 -2.65
CA GLY A 119 3.28 -30.72 -2.09
C GLY A 119 3.03 -31.74 -1.01
N LYS A 120 4.04 -31.98 -0.18
CA LYS A 120 3.94 -32.88 0.96
C LYS A 120 3.01 -32.30 2.02
N ILE A 121 2.34 -33.18 2.79
CA ILE A 121 1.36 -32.76 3.82
C ILE A 121 1.93 -31.73 4.80
N GLU A 122 3.19 -31.90 5.20
CA GLU A 122 3.84 -30.96 6.13
C GLU A 122 4.06 -29.59 5.50
N SER A 123 4.45 -29.52 4.22
CA SER A 123 4.54 -28.26 3.48
C SER A 123 3.19 -27.56 3.38
N LEU A 124 2.14 -28.31 3.02
CA LEU A 124 0.77 -27.76 2.95
C LEU A 124 0.29 -27.19 4.30
N ARG A 125 0.61 -27.84 5.41
CA ARG A 125 0.30 -27.32 6.76
C ARG A 125 1.03 -26.01 7.06
N ASN A 126 2.28 -25.91 6.64
CA ASN A 126 3.07 -24.69 6.83
C ASN A 126 2.53 -23.54 5.96
N ASP A 127 2.14 -23.83 4.72
CA ASP A 127 1.54 -22.86 3.81
C ASP A 127 0.20 -22.32 4.34
N ILE A 128 -0.64 -23.19 4.94
CA ILE A 128 -1.88 -22.78 5.59
C ILE A 128 -1.60 -21.84 6.78
N LYS A 129 -0.66 -22.20 7.66
CA LYS A 129 -0.29 -21.36 8.80
C LYS A 129 0.22 -19.98 8.37
N GLU A 130 0.98 -19.93 7.28
CA GLU A 130 1.48 -18.68 6.74
C GLU A 130 0.36 -17.86 6.12
N ALA A 131 -0.58 -18.47 5.40
CA ALA A 131 -1.76 -17.78 4.89
C ALA A 131 -2.61 -17.19 6.01
N GLU A 132 -2.87 -17.95 7.09
CA GLU A 132 -3.58 -17.48 8.28
C GLU A 132 -2.86 -16.30 8.96
N ARG A 133 -1.53 -16.36 9.05
CA ARG A 133 -0.73 -15.26 9.60
C ARG A 133 -0.85 -13.99 8.77
N LEU A 134 -0.76 -14.11 7.45
CA LEU A 134 -0.89 -12.99 6.52
C LEU A 134 -2.29 -12.40 6.53
N GLU A 135 -3.32 -13.24 6.57
CA GLU A 135 -4.72 -12.81 6.67
C GLU A 135 -4.94 -11.99 7.94
N LYS A 136 -4.44 -12.47 9.08
CA LYS A 136 -4.51 -11.73 10.34
C LYS A 136 -3.85 -10.36 10.25
N ILE A 137 -2.67 -10.25 9.62
CA ILE A 137 -1.98 -8.96 9.43
C ILE A 137 -2.87 -8.02 8.60
N CYS A 138 -3.43 -8.50 7.50
CA CYS A 138 -4.32 -7.72 6.62
C CYS A 138 -5.58 -7.27 7.36
N GLU A 139 -6.22 -8.16 8.10
CA GLU A 139 -7.38 -7.81 8.95
C GLU A 139 -7.03 -6.76 10.00
N ASP A 140 -5.91 -6.93 10.70
CA ASP A 140 -5.48 -5.99 11.74
C ASP A 140 -5.25 -4.58 11.14
N ILE A 141 -4.65 -4.48 9.94
CA ILE A 141 -4.51 -3.22 9.20
C ILE A 141 -5.90 -2.62 8.92
N LEU A 142 -6.85 -3.40 8.42
CA LEU A 142 -8.18 -2.92 8.07
C LEU A 142 -8.94 -2.43 9.30
N PHE A 143 -8.92 -3.18 10.41
CA PHE A 143 -9.61 -2.81 11.65
C PHE A 143 -8.99 -1.58 12.34
N GLN A 144 -7.68 -1.45 12.33
CA GLN A 144 -6.99 -0.27 12.89
C GLN A 144 -7.23 1.00 12.08
N LYS A 145 -7.35 0.88 10.76
CA LYS A 145 -7.43 2.03 9.85
C LYS A 145 -8.86 2.42 9.45
N THR A 146 -9.86 1.61 9.79
CA THR A 146 -11.27 1.83 9.40
C THR A 146 -12.23 1.65 10.57
N LYS A 147 -13.52 1.92 10.34
CA LYS A 147 -14.60 1.62 11.29
C LYS A 147 -15.21 0.22 11.08
N ILE A 148 -14.63 -0.59 10.20
CA ILE A 148 -15.05 -1.97 9.98
C ILE A 148 -14.63 -2.79 11.20
N ASN A 149 -15.48 -3.69 11.65
CA ASN A 149 -15.17 -4.63 12.73
C ASN A 149 -15.35 -6.08 12.26
N ARG A 150 -14.76 -7.02 13.02
CA ARG A 150 -14.76 -8.46 12.68
C ARG A 150 -16.15 -9.07 12.47
N LYS A 151 -17.23 -8.45 12.97
CA LYS A 151 -18.60 -8.95 12.77
C LYS A 151 -19.19 -8.61 11.39
N ARG A 152 -18.48 -7.80 10.60
CA ARG A 152 -18.91 -7.31 9.28
C ARG A 152 -18.09 -7.85 8.12
N ILE A 153 -17.14 -8.73 8.40
CA ILE A 153 -16.32 -9.50 7.46
C ILE A 153 -16.55 -11.01 7.72
#